data_23bbac6c12f44144affc5d3928db8b70
#
_entry.id   23bbac6c12f44144affc5d3928db8b70
#
_cell.length_a   1.000
_cell.length_b   1.000
_cell.length_c   1.000
_cell.angle_alpha   90.00
_cell.angle_beta   90.00
_cell.angle_gamma   90.00
#
_symmetry.space_group_name_H-M   'P 1'
#
loop_
_entity.id
_entity.type
_entity.pdbx_description
1 polymer ?
#
loop_
_entity_poly.entity_id
_entity_poly.type
_entity_poly.pdbx_seq_one_letter_code
_entity_poly.pdbx_strand_id
1 'polypeptide(L)'
;QFYTDNKSFQLVFDRITTKWLADDTDPDGVEGWSRFKARVEQALRLITAEIDKNSRVIIFSSGGVISTALHLATGMSPYNAIRTGWRLVNTSITKFGYGRSGLVLHTFNSYPHLEYCQSGELITYR
;
A
#
# COMPACT_ATOMS: atom_id res chain seq x y z
N GLN A 1 -28.18 -0.92 -3.08
CA GLN A 1 -27.98 0.49 -2.65
C GLN A 1 -27.07 0.53 -1.42
N PHE A 2 -25.77 0.07 -1.59
CA PHE A 2 -24.82 -0.09 -0.47
C PHE A 2 -23.78 1.03 -0.37
N TYR A 3 -23.87 2.10 -1.17
CA TYR A 3 -22.79 3.09 -1.33
C TYR A 3 -23.25 4.54 -1.19
N THR A 4 -24.17 4.81 -0.28
CA THR A 4 -24.68 6.19 -0.08
C THR A 4 -23.96 6.98 1.01
N ASP A 5 -23.04 6.39 1.76
CA ASP A 5 -22.29 7.11 2.81
C ASP A 5 -20.86 6.55 2.93
N ASN A 6 -19.87 7.46 2.87
CA ASN A 6 -18.46 7.13 3.07
C ASN A 6 -18.18 6.37 4.38
N LYS A 7 -18.99 6.61 5.43
CA LYS A 7 -18.87 5.89 6.70
C LYS A 7 -19.26 4.42 6.58
N SER A 8 -20.37 4.15 5.90
CA SER A 8 -20.86 2.77 5.70
C SER A 8 -19.89 1.97 4.87
N PHE A 9 -19.32 2.57 3.82
CA PHE A 9 -18.28 1.95 3.01
C PHE A 9 -17.04 1.62 3.84
N GLN A 10 -16.55 2.56 4.64
CA GLN A 10 -15.38 2.33 5.50
C GLN A 10 -15.60 1.22 6.52
N LEU A 11 -16.78 1.14 7.13
CA LEU A 11 -17.12 0.07 8.09
C LEU A 11 -17.13 -1.31 7.44
N VAL A 12 -17.71 -1.43 6.24
CA VAL A 12 -17.74 -2.69 5.50
C VAL A 12 -16.31 -3.08 5.09
N PHE A 13 -15.55 -2.13 4.57
CA PHE A 13 -14.19 -2.36 4.14
C PHE A 13 -13.27 -2.74 5.30
N ASP A 14 -13.44 -2.12 6.46
CA ASP A 14 -12.72 -2.47 7.69
C ASP A 14 -12.99 -3.91 8.13
N ARG A 15 -14.25 -4.33 8.11
CA ARG A 15 -14.64 -5.72 8.42
C ARG A 15 -14.05 -6.74 7.44
N ILE A 16 -14.10 -6.44 6.15
CA ILE A 16 -13.53 -7.30 5.11
C ILE A 16 -12.02 -7.41 5.30
N THR A 17 -11.35 -6.29 5.52
CA THR A 17 -9.89 -6.26 5.74
C THR A 17 -9.50 -7.03 6.99
N THR A 18 -10.22 -6.82 8.10
CA THR A 18 -9.96 -7.54 9.36
C THR A 18 -10.12 -9.05 9.16
N LYS A 19 -11.17 -9.47 8.47
CA LYS A 19 -11.40 -10.89 8.16
C LYS A 19 -10.30 -11.44 7.25
N TRP A 20 -9.94 -10.73 6.20
CA TRP A 20 -8.89 -11.12 5.27
C TRP A 20 -7.52 -11.27 5.94
N LEU A 21 -7.20 -10.40 6.90
CA LEU A 21 -5.95 -10.47 7.67
C LEU A 21 -5.95 -11.60 8.71
N ALA A 22 -7.13 -11.98 9.24
CA ALA A 22 -7.27 -13.02 10.27
C ALA A 22 -7.39 -14.43 9.68
N ASP A 23 -7.97 -14.55 8.49
CA ASP A 23 -8.21 -15.82 7.84
C ASP A 23 -7.18 -16.03 6.73
N ASP A 24 -6.18 -16.86 7.03
CA ASP A 24 -5.06 -17.16 6.13
C ASP A 24 -5.40 -18.27 5.10
N THR A 25 -6.64 -18.66 5.03
CA THR A 25 -7.15 -19.54 4.00
C THR A 25 -7.47 -18.74 2.74
N ASP A 26 -7.35 -19.38 1.57
CA ASP A 26 -7.80 -18.82 0.29
C ASP A 26 -9.28 -19.23 0.06
N PRO A 27 -10.26 -18.60 0.72
CA PRO A 27 -11.64 -18.99 0.52
C PRO A 27 -12.08 -18.61 -0.89
N ASP A 28 -12.67 -19.55 -1.58
CA ASP A 28 -13.32 -19.33 -2.89
C ASP A 28 -12.43 -18.72 -3.98
N GLY A 29 -11.12 -19.03 -3.97
CA GLY A 29 -10.17 -18.55 -4.96
C GLY A 29 -9.71 -17.09 -4.75
N VAL A 30 -10.02 -16.49 -3.61
CA VAL A 30 -9.50 -15.18 -3.21
C VAL A 30 -8.15 -15.37 -2.53
N GLU A 31 -7.13 -14.67 -3.03
CA GLU A 31 -5.78 -14.72 -2.45
C GLU A 31 -5.77 -14.23 -0.99
N GLY A 32 -5.33 -15.08 -0.05
CA GLY A 32 -5.19 -14.72 1.37
C GLY A 32 -4.03 -13.76 1.62
N TRP A 33 -4.05 -13.12 2.79
CA TRP A 33 -3.05 -12.12 3.16
C TRP A 33 -1.61 -12.63 3.07
N SER A 34 -1.31 -13.81 3.62
CA SER A 34 0.06 -14.35 3.64
C SER A 34 0.61 -14.57 2.23
N ARG A 35 -0.22 -15.04 1.30
CA ARG A 35 0.19 -15.21 -0.10
C ARG A 35 0.39 -13.87 -0.79
N PHE A 36 -0.54 -12.93 -0.60
CA PHE A 36 -0.43 -11.58 -1.14
C PHE A 36 0.85 -10.89 -0.65
N LYS A 37 1.10 -10.93 0.66
CA LYS A 37 2.32 -10.38 1.27
C LYS A 37 3.58 -11.02 0.70
N ALA A 38 3.63 -12.36 0.63
CA ALA A 38 4.79 -13.07 0.10
C ALA A 38 5.08 -12.72 -1.37
N ARG A 39 4.04 -12.56 -2.18
CA ARG A 39 4.15 -12.15 -3.58
C ARG A 39 4.69 -10.73 -3.72
N VAL A 40 4.21 -9.78 -2.91
CA VAL A 40 4.72 -8.42 -2.89
C VAL A 40 6.18 -8.39 -2.44
N GLU A 41 6.52 -9.10 -1.38
CA GLU A 41 7.89 -9.20 -0.87
C GLU A 41 8.84 -9.80 -1.92
N GLN A 42 8.42 -10.86 -2.59
CA GLN A 42 9.20 -11.47 -3.67
C GLN A 42 9.43 -10.51 -4.84
N ALA A 43 8.39 -9.79 -5.26
CA ALA A 43 8.52 -8.80 -6.32
C ALA A 43 9.51 -7.69 -5.95
N LEU A 44 9.44 -7.16 -4.73
CA LEU A 44 10.39 -6.17 -4.25
C LEU A 44 11.82 -6.70 -4.19
N ARG A 45 12.02 -7.94 -3.76
CA ARG A 45 13.35 -8.59 -3.75
C ARG A 45 13.92 -8.74 -5.16
N LEU A 46 13.10 -9.17 -6.12
CA LEU A 46 13.55 -9.31 -7.52
C LEU A 46 13.97 -7.96 -8.10
N ILE A 47 13.14 -6.93 -7.92
CA ILE A 47 13.44 -5.57 -8.39
C ILE A 47 14.75 -5.08 -7.78
N THR A 48 14.92 -5.22 -6.46
CA THR A 48 16.09 -4.71 -5.76
C THR A 48 17.36 -5.52 -6.00
N ALA A 49 17.26 -6.79 -6.42
CA ALA A 49 18.39 -7.62 -6.79
C ALA A 49 18.98 -7.23 -8.16
N GLU A 50 18.16 -6.68 -9.07
CA GLU A 50 18.56 -6.35 -10.44
C GLU A 50 19.07 -4.90 -10.60
N ILE A 51 18.89 -4.06 -9.59
CA ILE A 51 19.28 -2.65 -9.66
C ILE A 51 20.70 -2.42 -9.12
N ASP A 52 21.45 -1.58 -9.81
CA ASP A 52 22.76 -1.13 -9.34
C ASP A 52 22.65 -0.24 -8.10
N LYS A 53 23.74 -0.19 -7.32
CA LYS A 53 23.86 0.77 -6.21
C LYS A 53 23.68 2.18 -6.75
N ASN A 54 22.88 2.98 -6.05
CA ASN A 54 22.52 4.36 -6.42
C ASN A 54 21.50 4.49 -7.59
N SER A 55 20.95 3.40 -8.06
CA SER A 55 19.86 3.45 -9.04
C SER A 55 18.55 3.95 -8.41
N ARG A 56 17.70 4.52 -9.25
CA ARG A 56 16.33 4.91 -8.89
C ARG A 56 15.37 4.11 -9.74
N VAL A 57 14.39 3.52 -9.10
CA VAL A 57 13.34 2.74 -9.76
C VAL A 57 11.99 3.37 -9.46
N ILE A 58 11.14 3.50 -10.46
CA ILE A 58 9.77 3.95 -10.31
C ILE A 58 8.87 2.75 -10.54
N ILE A 59 7.98 2.51 -9.58
CA ILE A 59 7.00 1.41 -9.63
C ILE A 59 5.60 2.02 -9.57
N PHE A 60 4.79 1.74 -10.59
CA PHE A 60 3.37 2.08 -10.59
C PHE A 60 2.59 0.92 -9.97
N SER A 61 1.86 1.19 -8.90
CA SER A 61 1.20 0.14 -8.13
C SER A 61 -0.07 0.62 -7.43
N SER A 62 -0.73 -0.29 -6.72
CA SER A 62 -1.96 -0.04 -5.99
C SER A 62 -1.73 0.20 -4.49
N GLY A 63 -2.75 0.76 -3.83
CA GLY A 63 -2.70 1.04 -2.39
C GLY A 63 -2.41 -0.20 -1.54
N GLY A 64 -2.91 -1.38 -1.91
CA GLY A 64 -2.63 -2.63 -1.18
C GLY A 64 -1.15 -3.03 -1.22
N VAL A 65 -0.52 -2.90 -2.38
CA VAL A 65 0.93 -3.19 -2.54
C VAL A 65 1.77 -2.17 -1.76
N ILE A 66 1.43 -0.88 -1.84
CA ILE A 66 2.13 0.18 -1.10
C ILE A 66 1.99 -0.02 0.42
N SER A 67 0.79 -0.39 0.89
CA SER A 67 0.55 -0.71 2.31
C SER A 67 1.36 -1.91 2.79
N THR A 68 1.49 -2.93 1.93
CA THR A 68 2.33 -4.10 2.24
C THR A 68 3.81 -3.70 2.33
N ALA A 69 4.30 -2.91 1.40
CA ALA A 69 5.66 -2.37 1.46
C ALA A 69 5.89 -1.52 2.72
N LEU A 70 4.88 -0.74 3.13
CA LEU A 70 4.90 0.03 4.38
C LEU A 70 5.02 -0.89 5.60
N HIS A 71 4.22 -1.96 5.65
CA HIS A 71 4.33 -2.99 6.70
C HIS A 71 5.74 -3.60 6.76
N LEU A 72 6.28 -4.00 5.60
CA LEU A 72 7.62 -4.60 5.51
C LEU A 72 8.74 -3.63 5.94
N ALA A 73 8.61 -2.36 5.60
CA ALA A 73 9.64 -1.35 5.89
C ALA A 73 9.63 -0.85 7.34
N THR A 74 8.47 -0.81 7.97
CA THR A 74 8.31 -0.16 9.30
C THR A 74 8.09 -1.15 10.43
N GLY A 75 7.70 -2.40 10.14
CA GLY A 75 7.31 -3.38 11.14
C GLY A 75 5.95 -3.09 11.81
N MET A 76 5.19 -2.08 11.34
CA MET A 76 3.84 -1.87 11.86
C MET A 76 2.94 -3.07 11.54
N SER A 77 1.89 -3.28 12.34
CA SER A 77 0.99 -4.39 12.10
C SER A 77 0.37 -4.32 10.70
N PRO A 78 0.05 -5.46 10.06
CA PRO A 78 -0.61 -5.47 8.75
C PRO A 78 -1.89 -4.63 8.73
N TYR A 79 -2.70 -4.73 9.78
CA TYR A 79 -3.92 -3.95 9.93
C TYR A 79 -3.65 -2.43 9.91
N ASN A 80 -2.66 -1.96 10.67
CA ASN A 80 -2.31 -0.55 10.72
C ASN A 80 -1.73 -0.06 9.40
N ALA A 81 -0.91 -0.88 8.72
CA ALA A 81 -0.35 -0.54 7.41
C ALA A 81 -1.45 -0.36 6.37
N ILE A 82 -2.43 -1.26 6.32
CA ILE A 82 -3.55 -1.18 5.39
C ILE A 82 -4.45 0.02 5.70
N ARG A 83 -4.78 0.25 6.97
CA ARG A 83 -5.55 1.45 7.38
C ARG A 83 -4.85 2.75 7.00
N THR A 84 -3.54 2.81 7.17
CA THR A 84 -2.73 3.96 6.74
C THR A 84 -2.79 4.13 5.22
N GLY A 85 -2.73 3.02 4.49
CA GLY A 85 -2.85 3.00 3.04
C GLY A 85 -4.21 3.45 2.49
N TRP A 86 -5.28 3.42 3.28
CA TRP A 86 -6.58 3.96 2.86
C TRP A 86 -6.56 5.47 2.61
N ARG A 87 -5.57 6.16 3.15
CA ARG A 87 -5.37 7.59 2.95
C ARG A 87 -4.45 7.93 1.77
N LEU A 88 -4.02 6.92 1.02
CA LEU A 88 -3.21 7.16 -0.16
C LEU A 88 -4.01 7.95 -1.19
N VAL A 89 -3.48 9.10 -1.56
CA VAL A 89 -4.02 9.92 -2.64
C VAL A 89 -3.62 9.29 -3.97
N ASN A 90 -4.54 9.25 -4.93
CA ASN A 90 -4.23 8.77 -6.27
C ASN A 90 -3.10 9.62 -6.86
N THR A 91 -2.14 8.98 -7.51
CA THR A 91 -0.91 9.57 -8.04
C THR A 91 0.09 10.07 -6.99
N SER A 92 -0.14 9.83 -5.69
CA SER A 92 0.85 10.15 -4.66
C SER A 92 2.12 9.32 -4.80
N ILE A 93 3.21 9.84 -4.29
CA ILE A 93 4.53 9.22 -4.32
C ILE A 93 4.89 8.73 -2.92
N THR A 94 5.17 7.44 -2.79
CA THR A 94 5.76 6.84 -1.60
C THR A 94 7.19 6.40 -1.93
N LYS A 95 8.17 6.87 -1.18
CA LYS A 95 9.58 6.61 -1.43
C LYS A 95 10.16 5.70 -0.37
N PHE A 96 10.79 4.63 -0.82
CA PHE A 96 11.60 3.75 0.01
C PHE A 96 13.07 3.81 -0.41
N GLY A 97 13.97 3.72 0.56
CA GLY A 97 15.35 3.31 0.34
C GLY A 97 15.47 1.80 0.47
N TYR A 98 16.46 1.22 -0.17
CA TYR A 98 16.80 -0.19 -0.04
C TYR A 98 18.28 -0.36 0.24
N GLY A 99 18.61 -1.20 1.21
CA GLY A 99 19.97 -1.46 1.63
C GLY A 99 20.13 -2.81 2.32
N ARG A 100 21.26 -3.02 3.01
CA ARG A 100 21.55 -4.29 3.71
C ARG A 100 20.50 -4.65 4.76
N SER A 101 19.85 -3.66 5.37
CA SER A 101 18.79 -3.84 6.36
C SER A 101 17.38 -4.00 5.76
N GLY A 102 17.25 -4.07 4.43
CA GLY A 102 15.99 -4.15 3.72
C GLY A 102 15.41 -2.79 3.33
N LEU A 103 14.09 -2.70 3.27
CA LEU A 103 13.37 -1.47 2.93
C LEU A 103 13.37 -0.48 4.09
N VAL A 104 13.60 0.79 3.78
CA VAL A 104 13.48 1.90 4.73
C VAL A 104 12.54 2.95 4.15
N LEU A 105 11.50 3.31 4.89
CA LEU A 105 10.56 4.36 4.46
C LEU A 105 11.23 5.73 4.55
N HIS A 106 11.23 6.49 3.43
CA HIS A 106 11.71 7.86 3.38
C HIS A 106 10.57 8.87 3.32
N THR A 107 9.54 8.60 2.50
CA THR A 107 8.40 9.49 2.31
C THR A 107 7.16 8.65 2.04
N PHE A 108 6.04 9.04 2.65
CA PHE A 108 4.76 8.36 2.45
C PHE A 108 3.72 9.35 1.93
N ASN A 109 3.00 8.95 0.89
CA ASN A 109 1.81 9.65 0.39
C ASN A 109 2.07 11.13 0.04
N SER A 110 3.18 11.43 -0.60
CA SER A 110 3.53 12.79 -1.03
C SER A 110 2.82 13.14 -2.34
N TYR A 111 2.10 14.26 -2.37
CA TYR A 111 1.35 14.75 -3.54
C TYR A 111 1.45 16.27 -3.79
N PRO A 112 2.64 16.89 -3.65
CA PRO A 112 2.80 18.33 -3.83
C PRO A 112 2.41 18.80 -5.24
N HIS A 113 2.54 17.93 -6.25
CA HIS A 113 2.12 18.22 -7.63
C HIS A 113 0.61 18.47 -7.75
N LEU A 114 -0.22 17.85 -6.90
CA LEU A 114 -1.66 18.10 -6.86
C LEU A 114 -2.00 19.35 -6.06
N GLU A 115 -1.29 19.58 -4.95
CA GLU A 115 -1.48 20.76 -4.11
C GLU A 115 -1.08 22.04 -4.84
N TYR A 116 -0.02 22.00 -5.65
CA TYR A 116 0.43 23.13 -6.45
C TYR A 116 -0.61 23.58 -7.48
N CYS A 117 -1.41 22.67 -8.02
CA CYS A 117 -2.47 23.00 -8.97
C CYS A 117 -3.66 23.74 -8.34
N GLN A 118 -3.68 23.95 -7.02
CA GLN A 118 -4.73 24.65 -6.26
C GLN A 118 -6.17 24.12 -6.49
N SER A 119 -6.31 22.95 -7.06
CA SER A 119 -7.59 22.29 -7.31
C SER A 119 -7.77 21.13 -6.35
N GLY A 120 -8.56 21.32 -5.29
CA GLY A 120 -8.91 20.25 -4.36
C GLY A 120 -9.63 19.07 -5.01
N GLU A 121 -10.19 19.27 -6.20
CA GLU A 121 -10.84 18.24 -7.00
C GLU A 121 -9.87 17.18 -7.53
N LEU A 122 -8.58 17.50 -7.64
CA LEU A 122 -7.55 16.54 -8.07
C LEU A 122 -7.13 15.58 -6.96
N ILE A 123 -7.42 15.91 -5.71
CA ILE A 123 -7.10 15.06 -4.57
C ILE A 123 -8.21 14.04 -4.40
N THR A 124 -7.98 12.85 -4.94
CA THR A 124 -8.93 11.74 -4.87
C THR A 124 -8.35 10.56 -4.13
N TYR A 125 -9.23 9.81 -3.50
CA TYR A 125 -8.91 8.59 -2.75
C TYR A 125 -9.62 7.40 -3.40
N ARG A 126 -9.13 6.21 -3.15
CA ARG A 126 -9.83 4.98 -3.51
C ARG A 126 -10.92 4.62 -2.53
#